data_cc76a4e3da403d629705b92f73d72145
#
_entry.id   cc76a4e3da403d629705b92f73d72145
#
_cell.length_a   1.000
_cell.length_b   1.000
_cell.length_c   1.000
_cell.angle_alpha   90.00
_cell.angle_beta   90.00
_cell.angle_gamma   90.00
#
_symmetry.space_group_name_H-M   'P 1'
#
loop_
_entity.id
_entity.type
_entity.pdbx_description
1 polymer ?
#
loop_
_entity_poly.entity_id
_entity_poly.type
_entity_poly.pdbx_seq_one_letter_code
_entity_poly.pdbx_strand_id
1 'polypeptide(L)'
;MKTVKFLLMALVATAFVGCNDSDDSTSKIQLDTPAPAVDESTITTTSATVTWSAISNAASYEVQLDGATVQTVTSPSVSLSSLTAGTSYTVGVRAIPGDTEAYEASKVGTCSFTTSDESGEGGGEGTSSLSGSNYCLISLDTETYETIKDKVVADFRPNEVDCFLYDWAGGFTGGTCAGPNFYGVVTDWVNMSINTGLGWFGAGFFSTNLDNIKKLADISAEPENYYLHMAWKGTNTGNYAVKLYDGVIDGCPIIVDVEGEYGFTRDGEWYEIEVPIQVFYDKGLNYDADILSSLSPDTSGNTGLNIMAITQPDDGTMPQSLQIDAVFIYKK
;
A
#
# COMPACT_ATOMS: atom_id res chain seq x y z
N MET A 1 7.82 -46.09 24.84
CA MET A 1 8.27 -47.16 23.92
C MET A 1 7.04 -47.69 23.18
N LYS A 2 6.87 -47.31 21.92
CA LYS A 2 5.93 -47.94 21.00
C LYS A 2 6.68 -48.14 19.67
N THR A 3 6.84 -49.40 19.36
CA THR A 3 7.62 -49.96 18.26
C THR A 3 6.87 -49.81 16.95
N VAL A 4 7.51 -49.18 15.95
CA VAL A 4 7.02 -49.11 14.57
C VAL A 4 7.53 -50.32 13.81
N LYS A 5 6.63 -51.14 13.31
CA LYS A 5 6.95 -52.30 12.46
C LYS A 5 7.01 -51.86 11.01
N PHE A 6 8.18 -52.00 10.40
CA PHE A 6 8.37 -51.93 8.93
C PHE A 6 7.79 -53.22 8.31
N LEU A 7 6.88 -53.05 7.35
CA LEU A 7 6.40 -54.15 6.51
C LEU A 7 7.14 -54.11 5.19
N LEU A 8 8.03 -55.08 5.03
CA LEU A 8 8.79 -55.31 3.78
C LEU A 8 7.88 -56.06 2.81
N MET A 9 7.48 -55.47 1.70
CA MET A 9 6.66 -56.13 0.68
C MET A 9 7.58 -56.65 -0.41
N ALA A 10 7.70 -57.96 -0.53
CA ALA A 10 8.50 -58.67 -1.49
C ALA A 10 7.91 -58.55 -2.90
N LEU A 11 8.71 -58.13 -3.85
CA LEU A 11 8.40 -58.10 -5.29
C LEU A 11 8.51 -59.49 -5.89
N VAL A 12 7.38 -60.05 -6.32
CA VAL A 12 7.37 -61.29 -7.13
C VAL A 12 7.47 -60.89 -8.61
N ALA A 13 8.62 -61.17 -9.24
CA ALA A 13 8.76 -61.03 -10.66
C ALA A 13 8.20 -62.28 -11.36
N THR A 14 7.08 -62.14 -12.08
CA THR A 14 6.66 -63.14 -13.09
C THR A 14 7.14 -62.70 -14.47
N ALA A 15 8.09 -63.44 -15.01
CA ALA A 15 8.49 -63.30 -16.38
C ALA A 15 7.43 -63.90 -17.30
N PHE A 16 6.81 -63.09 -18.15
CA PHE A 16 6.09 -63.55 -19.34
C PHE A 16 6.98 -63.27 -20.56
N VAL A 17 7.44 -64.37 -21.18
CA VAL A 17 7.98 -64.40 -22.52
C VAL A 17 6.78 -64.57 -23.48
N GLY A 18 6.59 -63.65 -24.42
CA GLY A 18 5.55 -63.82 -25.42
C GLY A 18 5.56 -62.68 -26.46
N CYS A 19 6.14 -62.98 -27.61
CA CYS A 19 5.88 -62.45 -28.97
C CYS A 19 6.03 -60.99 -29.28
N ASN A 20 7.01 -60.81 -30.07
CA ASN A 20 7.33 -59.84 -31.13
C ASN A 20 6.07 -59.29 -31.82
N ASP A 21 5.78 -58.04 -31.54
CA ASP A 21 5.18 -57.10 -32.48
C ASP A 21 5.99 -55.81 -32.37
N SER A 22 6.67 -55.45 -33.45
CA SER A 22 7.46 -54.24 -33.58
C SER A 22 6.49 -53.04 -33.75
N ASP A 23 5.92 -52.59 -32.64
CA ASP A 23 5.37 -51.25 -32.50
C ASP A 23 6.39 -50.47 -31.66
N ASP A 24 7.31 -49.79 -32.38
CA ASP A 24 8.27 -48.86 -31.81
C ASP A 24 7.55 -47.56 -31.41
N SER A 25 6.58 -47.70 -30.53
CA SER A 25 6.00 -46.57 -29.78
C SER A 25 6.87 -46.35 -28.53
N THR A 26 7.98 -45.61 -28.67
CA THR A 26 8.73 -45.07 -27.55
C THR A 26 7.74 -44.28 -26.71
N SER A 27 7.32 -44.85 -25.58
CA SER A 27 6.43 -44.19 -24.62
C SER A 27 7.12 -42.93 -24.14
N LYS A 28 6.61 -41.74 -24.56
CA LYS A 28 7.13 -40.45 -24.14
C LYS A 28 6.95 -40.30 -22.63
N ILE A 29 7.88 -39.61 -21.98
CA ILE A 29 7.86 -39.35 -20.56
C ILE A 29 7.02 -38.04 -20.33
N GLN A 30 5.95 -38.13 -19.55
CA GLN A 30 5.21 -36.94 -19.19
C GLN A 30 6.01 -36.08 -18.21
N LEU A 31 6.08 -34.76 -18.45
CA LEU A 31 6.69 -33.80 -17.52
C LEU A 31 5.95 -33.77 -16.19
N ASP A 32 6.67 -33.43 -15.11
CA ASP A 32 6.05 -33.18 -13.81
C ASP A 32 5.07 -32.02 -13.87
N THR A 33 3.98 -32.13 -13.08
CA THR A 33 2.97 -31.08 -13.02
C THR A 33 3.48 -29.91 -12.19
N PRO A 34 3.49 -28.66 -12.72
CA PRO A 34 3.81 -27.47 -11.92
C PRO A 34 2.88 -27.35 -10.71
N ALA A 35 3.40 -26.81 -9.61
CA ALA A 35 2.62 -26.46 -8.43
C ALA A 35 2.64 -24.91 -8.28
N PRO A 36 1.75 -24.19 -9.01
CA PRO A 36 1.72 -22.75 -8.94
C PRO A 36 1.20 -22.27 -7.58
N ALA A 37 1.76 -21.17 -7.10
CA ALA A 37 1.30 -20.44 -5.92
C ALA A 37 1.26 -18.95 -6.25
N VAL A 38 0.23 -18.27 -5.77
CA VAL A 38 0.16 -16.82 -5.89
C VAL A 38 1.03 -16.19 -4.81
N ASP A 39 1.73 -15.12 -5.14
CA ASP A 39 2.34 -14.23 -4.16
C ASP A 39 1.28 -13.26 -3.66
N GLU A 40 0.76 -13.51 -2.47
CA GLU A 40 -0.34 -12.74 -1.87
C GLU A 40 -0.01 -11.26 -1.73
N SER A 41 1.28 -10.91 -1.56
CA SER A 41 1.74 -9.52 -1.46
C SER A 41 1.65 -8.75 -2.79
N THR A 42 1.46 -9.44 -3.91
CA THR A 42 1.36 -8.86 -5.27
C THR A 42 -0.08 -8.75 -5.77
N ILE A 43 -1.07 -9.20 -4.98
CA ILE A 43 -2.48 -9.13 -5.37
C ILE A 43 -2.94 -7.68 -5.26
N THR A 44 -3.39 -7.13 -6.38
CA THR A 44 -4.02 -5.80 -6.46
C THR A 44 -5.45 -5.92 -6.99
N THR A 45 -6.11 -4.81 -7.24
CA THR A 45 -7.42 -4.78 -7.90
C THR A 45 -7.37 -5.29 -9.34
N THR A 46 -6.20 -5.19 -10.00
CA THR A 46 -6.07 -5.46 -11.44
C THR A 46 -4.91 -6.39 -11.80
N SER A 47 -4.12 -6.87 -10.81
CA SER A 47 -2.93 -7.68 -11.06
C SER A 47 -2.65 -8.69 -9.95
N ALA A 48 -1.85 -9.72 -10.28
CA ALA A 48 -1.25 -10.66 -9.33
C ALA A 48 -0.04 -11.34 -9.95
N THR A 49 0.93 -11.77 -9.14
CA THR A 49 2.07 -12.58 -9.58
C THR A 49 1.93 -14.01 -9.10
N VAL A 50 2.11 -14.96 -10.01
CA VAL A 50 2.07 -16.41 -9.73
C VAL A 50 3.43 -17.00 -10.03
N THR A 51 3.94 -17.83 -9.12
CA THR A 51 5.25 -18.47 -9.22
C THR A 51 5.13 -19.99 -9.05
N TRP A 52 6.10 -20.73 -9.57
CA TRP A 52 6.21 -22.19 -9.39
C TRP A 52 7.67 -22.62 -9.45
N SER A 53 7.96 -23.85 -9.06
CA SER A 53 9.29 -24.42 -9.23
C SER A 53 9.55 -24.79 -10.69
N ALA A 54 10.77 -24.54 -11.17
CA ALA A 54 11.16 -24.93 -12.52
C ALA A 54 11.02 -26.46 -12.71
N ILE A 55 10.42 -26.87 -13.83
CA ILE A 55 10.22 -28.28 -14.19
C ILE A 55 11.36 -28.74 -15.13
N SER A 56 12.01 -29.85 -14.80
CA SER A 56 13.05 -30.40 -15.61
C SER A 56 12.56 -30.74 -17.02
N ASN A 57 13.36 -30.44 -18.04
CA ASN A 57 13.05 -30.63 -19.46
C ASN A 57 11.90 -29.79 -20.02
N ALA A 58 11.32 -28.87 -19.24
CA ALA A 58 10.41 -27.86 -19.75
C ALA A 58 11.19 -26.74 -20.45
N ALA A 59 10.77 -26.38 -21.67
CA ALA A 59 11.27 -25.21 -22.39
C ALA A 59 10.45 -23.97 -22.15
N SER A 60 9.17 -24.16 -21.82
CA SER A 60 8.23 -23.06 -21.54
C SER A 60 7.06 -23.55 -20.70
N TYR A 61 6.24 -22.60 -20.26
CA TYR A 61 5.01 -22.87 -19.52
C TYR A 61 3.84 -22.14 -20.18
N GLU A 62 2.80 -22.89 -20.48
CA GLU A 62 1.50 -22.35 -20.89
C GLU A 62 0.73 -21.93 -19.63
N VAL A 63 0.34 -20.67 -19.58
CA VAL A 63 -0.43 -20.10 -18.47
C VAL A 63 -1.88 -19.91 -18.92
N GLN A 64 -2.78 -20.41 -18.09
CA GLN A 64 -4.23 -20.31 -18.29
C GLN A 64 -4.83 -19.45 -17.19
N LEU A 65 -5.83 -18.66 -17.52
CA LEU A 65 -6.67 -17.93 -16.59
C LEU A 65 -8.13 -18.39 -16.83
N ASP A 66 -8.74 -18.93 -15.79
CA ASP A 66 -10.10 -19.53 -15.84
C ASP A 66 -10.27 -20.54 -16.99
N GLY A 67 -9.22 -21.32 -17.22
CA GLY A 67 -9.19 -22.36 -18.26
C GLY A 67 -8.86 -21.87 -19.68
N ALA A 68 -8.72 -20.56 -19.90
CA ALA A 68 -8.29 -20.01 -21.18
C ALA A 68 -6.78 -19.70 -21.16
N THR A 69 -6.05 -20.14 -22.18
CA THR A 69 -4.62 -19.80 -22.32
C THR A 69 -4.47 -18.31 -22.60
N VAL A 70 -3.74 -17.61 -21.71
CA VAL A 70 -3.52 -16.16 -21.80
C VAL A 70 -2.13 -15.80 -22.26
N GLN A 71 -1.11 -16.63 -21.92
CA GLN A 71 0.26 -16.41 -22.39
C GLN A 71 1.14 -17.66 -22.23
N THR A 72 2.32 -17.61 -22.83
CA THR A 72 3.38 -18.61 -22.65
C THR A 72 4.66 -17.90 -22.16
N VAL A 73 5.26 -18.42 -21.09
CA VAL A 73 6.46 -17.86 -20.47
C VAL A 73 7.59 -18.89 -20.42
N THR A 74 8.84 -18.44 -20.39
CA THR A 74 10.02 -19.30 -20.24
C THR A 74 10.54 -19.33 -18.80
N SER A 75 10.17 -18.33 -17.98
CA SER A 75 10.47 -18.27 -16.55
C SER A 75 9.38 -18.95 -15.73
N PRO A 76 9.69 -19.52 -14.55
CA PRO A 76 8.72 -20.15 -13.67
C PRO A 76 7.93 -19.10 -12.84
N SER A 77 7.53 -18.02 -13.49
CA SER A 77 6.78 -16.91 -12.92
C SER A 77 5.97 -16.20 -14.00
N VAL A 78 4.83 -15.65 -13.63
CA VAL A 78 3.97 -14.84 -14.47
C VAL A 78 3.36 -13.70 -13.68
N SER A 79 3.36 -12.49 -14.26
CA SER A 79 2.55 -11.36 -13.77
C SER A 79 1.29 -11.25 -14.62
N LEU A 80 0.14 -11.37 -13.99
CA LEU A 80 -1.18 -11.19 -14.59
C LEU A 80 -1.60 -9.74 -14.39
N SER A 81 -2.19 -9.13 -15.40
CA SER A 81 -2.65 -7.74 -15.39
C SER A 81 -4.01 -7.61 -16.08
N SER A 82 -4.63 -6.43 -15.98
CA SER A 82 -5.96 -6.16 -16.55
C SER A 82 -7.05 -7.09 -16.01
N LEU A 83 -6.91 -7.48 -14.75
CA LEU A 83 -7.92 -8.26 -14.04
C LEU A 83 -9.04 -7.32 -13.57
N THR A 84 -10.18 -7.89 -13.23
CA THR A 84 -11.32 -7.17 -12.63
C THR A 84 -11.20 -7.25 -11.11
N ALA A 85 -11.42 -6.13 -10.43
CA ALA A 85 -11.41 -6.05 -8.97
C ALA A 85 -12.46 -6.96 -8.33
N GLY A 86 -12.21 -7.41 -7.10
CA GLY A 86 -13.11 -8.26 -6.32
C GLY A 86 -13.45 -9.60 -6.97
N THR A 87 -12.66 -10.02 -7.96
CA THR A 87 -12.99 -11.18 -8.80
C THR A 87 -12.05 -12.34 -8.48
N SER A 88 -12.64 -13.53 -8.27
CA SER A 88 -11.87 -14.76 -8.09
C SER A 88 -11.41 -15.32 -9.43
N TYR A 89 -10.14 -15.67 -9.50
CA TYR A 89 -9.48 -16.25 -10.67
C TYR A 89 -8.86 -17.60 -10.34
N THR A 90 -8.87 -18.50 -11.32
CA THR A 90 -8.12 -19.76 -11.27
C THR A 90 -7.00 -19.71 -12.30
N VAL A 91 -5.75 -19.83 -11.86
CA VAL A 91 -4.58 -19.88 -12.72
C VAL A 91 -4.15 -21.33 -12.92
N GLY A 92 -4.07 -21.75 -14.17
CA GLY A 92 -3.54 -23.03 -14.59
C GLY A 92 -2.14 -22.86 -15.18
N VAL A 93 -1.21 -23.75 -14.84
CA VAL A 93 0.14 -23.78 -15.43
C VAL A 93 0.46 -25.17 -15.95
N ARG A 94 0.90 -25.26 -17.20
CA ARG A 94 1.27 -26.48 -17.88
C ARG A 94 2.69 -26.37 -18.42
N ALA A 95 3.57 -27.29 -18.05
CA ALA A 95 4.93 -27.34 -18.57
C ALA A 95 4.95 -27.95 -19.99
N ILE A 96 5.65 -27.29 -20.89
CA ILE A 96 5.79 -27.67 -22.31
C ILE A 96 7.24 -28.13 -22.52
N PRO A 97 7.48 -29.35 -23.01
CA PRO A 97 8.82 -29.86 -23.22
C PRO A 97 9.55 -29.17 -24.37
N GLY A 98 10.87 -29.08 -24.25
CA GLY A 98 11.75 -28.67 -25.37
C GLY A 98 11.97 -29.77 -26.40
N ASP A 99 12.03 -31.02 -25.94
CA ASP A 99 12.12 -32.21 -26.77
C ASP A 99 10.79 -32.95 -26.79
N THR A 100 10.01 -32.74 -27.84
CA THR A 100 8.69 -33.34 -28.00
C THR A 100 8.75 -34.80 -28.49
N GLU A 101 9.91 -35.32 -28.85
CA GLU A 101 10.08 -36.72 -29.21
C GLU A 101 10.25 -37.60 -27.96
N ALA A 102 10.97 -37.08 -26.95
CA ALA A 102 11.23 -37.79 -25.70
C ALA A 102 10.17 -37.52 -24.61
N TYR A 103 9.54 -36.34 -24.62
CA TYR A 103 8.65 -35.89 -23.53
C TYR A 103 7.28 -35.45 -24.02
N GLU A 104 6.27 -35.60 -23.13
CA GLU A 104 4.95 -35.02 -23.27
C GLU A 104 4.78 -33.88 -22.29
N ALA A 105 3.92 -32.91 -22.66
CA ALA A 105 3.58 -31.81 -21.76
C ALA A 105 2.95 -32.34 -20.44
N SER A 106 3.16 -31.59 -19.36
CA SER A 106 2.62 -31.94 -18.05
C SER A 106 1.07 -31.88 -18.01
N LYS A 107 0.49 -32.38 -16.95
CA LYS A 107 -0.85 -31.96 -16.54
C LYS A 107 -0.83 -30.49 -16.13
N VAL A 108 -2.01 -29.86 -16.10
CA VAL A 108 -2.17 -28.49 -15.59
C VAL A 108 -2.19 -28.55 -14.07
N GLY A 109 -1.26 -27.81 -13.44
CA GLY A 109 -1.35 -27.49 -12.00
C GLY A 109 -2.10 -26.19 -11.82
N THR A 110 -2.85 -26.04 -10.73
CA THR A 110 -3.70 -24.87 -10.53
C THR A 110 -3.51 -24.24 -9.15
N CYS A 111 -3.69 -22.93 -9.07
CA CYS A 111 -3.95 -22.18 -7.83
C CYS A 111 -5.10 -21.21 -8.09
N SER A 112 -5.66 -20.64 -7.02
CA SER A 112 -6.71 -19.64 -7.13
C SER A 112 -6.44 -18.48 -6.19
N PHE A 113 -6.85 -17.28 -6.59
CA PHE A 113 -6.80 -16.08 -5.77
C PHE A 113 -8.01 -15.20 -6.09
N THR A 114 -8.26 -14.20 -5.26
CA THR A 114 -9.25 -13.17 -5.51
C THR A 114 -8.49 -11.85 -5.57
N THR A 115 -8.71 -11.05 -6.63
CA THR A 115 -8.22 -9.67 -6.69
C THR A 115 -8.84 -8.85 -5.58
N SER A 116 -8.14 -7.81 -5.13
CA SER A 116 -8.71 -6.86 -4.18
C SER A 116 -9.98 -6.22 -4.75
N ASP A 117 -10.93 -5.88 -3.89
CA ASP A 117 -12.17 -5.22 -4.30
C ASP A 117 -11.89 -3.80 -4.84
N GLU A 118 -12.79 -3.25 -5.69
CA GLU A 118 -12.69 -1.86 -6.18
C GLU A 118 -12.82 -0.80 -5.06
N SER A 119 -13.15 -1.21 -3.85
CA SER A 119 -13.03 -0.38 -2.66
C SER A 119 -11.54 -0.23 -2.32
N GLY A 120 -10.85 0.62 -3.07
CA GLY A 120 -9.59 1.29 -2.77
C GLY A 120 -8.51 0.48 -2.05
N GLU A 121 -7.98 -0.59 -2.65
CA GLU A 121 -6.71 -1.17 -2.21
C GLU A 121 -5.62 -1.00 -3.27
N GLY A 122 -5.03 0.18 -3.27
CA GLY A 122 -3.61 0.31 -3.59
C GLY A 122 -2.84 -0.05 -2.31
N GLY A 123 -2.16 -1.18 -2.33
CA GLY A 123 -1.19 -1.70 -1.38
C GLY A 123 -1.32 -1.29 0.10
N GLY A 124 -1.99 -2.10 0.91
CA GLY A 124 -2.07 -1.92 2.35
C GLY A 124 -3.51 -2.11 2.86
N GLU A 125 -3.67 -2.74 4.01
CA GLU A 125 -4.96 -2.98 4.70
C GLU A 125 -5.69 -1.67 5.06
N GLY A 126 -6.08 -0.85 4.05
CA GLY A 126 -6.64 0.50 4.22
C GLY A 126 -7.95 0.57 5.03
N THR A 127 -8.62 -0.55 5.27
CA THR A 127 -9.79 -0.59 6.16
C THR A 127 -9.41 -0.70 7.63
N SER A 128 -8.18 -1.08 7.97
CA SER A 128 -7.74 -1.19 9.36
C SER A 128 -7.63 0.19 10.02
N SER A 129 -7.22 1.23 9.28
CA SER A 129 -7.11 2.60 9.77
C SER A 129 -8.46 3.23 10.13
N LEU A 130 -9.59 2.79 9.55
CA LEU A 130 -10.93 3.25 9.90
C LEU A 130 -11.55 2.46 11.08
N SER A 131 -10.91 1.37 11.53
CA SER A 131 -11.37 0.58 12.68
C SER A 131 -10.99 1.18 14.03
N GLY A 132 -10.05 2.12 14.07
CA GLY A 132 -9.55 2.80 15.26
C GLY A 132 -10.57 3.72 15.94
N SER A 133 -10.07 4.59 16.81
CA SER A 133 -10.85 5.55 17.60
C SER A 133 -10.12 6.89 17.76
N ASN A 134 -10.80 7.87 18.35
CA ASN A 134 -10.23 9.19 18.70
C ASN A 134 -9.58 9.89 17.51
N TYR A 135 -10.29 9.96 16.38
CA TYR A 135 -9.75 10.58 15.17
C TYR A 135 -9.63 12.10 15.32
N CYS A 136 -8.44 12.62 14.99
CA CYS A 136 -8.17 14.03 14.74
C CYS A 136 -7.96 14.17 13.23
N LEU A 137 -8.98 14.65 12.51
CA LEU A 137 -8.98 14.71 11.05
C LEU A 137 -8.18 15.91 10.54
N ILE A 138 -7.40 15.71 9.47
CA ILE A 138 -6.63 16.76 8.79
C ILE A 138 -7.08 16.89 7.33
N SER A 139 -7.22 15.77 6.62
CA SER A 139 -7.80 15.71 5.28
C SER A 139 -8.51 14.36 5.13
N LEU A 140 -9.81 14.40 4.86
CA LEU A 140 -10.64 13.22 4.66
C LEU A 140 -11.89 13.62 3.89
N ASP A 141 -12.30 12.81 2.93
CA ASP A 141 -13.52 13.02 2.18
C ASP A 141 -14.78 12.89 3.05
N THR A 142 -15.87 13.49 2.56
CA THR A 142 -17.14 13.56 3.30
C THR A 142 -17.80 12.19 3.46
N GLU A 143 -17.69 11.30 2.47
CA GLU A 143 -18.34 10.00 2.51
C GLU A 143 -17.64 9.06 3.50
N THR A 144 -16.31 9.03 3.49
CA THR A 144 -15.52 8.28 4.46
C THR A 144 -15.72 8.85 5.88
N TYR A 145 -15.74 10.18 6.04
CA TYR A 145 -16.06 10.82 7.32
C TYR A 145 -17.37 10.32 7.92
N GLU A 146 -18.44 10.20 7.14
CA GLU A 146 -19.74 9.73 7.64
C GLU A 146 -19.66 8.33 8.27
N THR A 147 -18.70 7.52 7.87
CA THR A 147 -18.50 6.15 8.42
C THR A 147 -17.83 6.14 9.80
N ILE A 148 -17.07 7.20 10.16
CA ILE A 148 -16.30 7.28 11.40
C ILE A 148 -16.67 8.48 12.28
N LYS A 149 -17.63 9.32 11.90
CA LYS A 149 -17.95 10.60 12.56
C LYS A 149 -18.18 10.49 14.07
N ASP A 150 -18.77 9.38 14.54
CA ASP A 150 -19.02 9.15 15.96
C ASP A 150 -17.74 8.85 16.77
N LYS A 151 -16.61 8.65 16.09
CA LYS A 151 -15.28 8.41 16.66
C LYS A 151 -14.34 9.62 16.52
N VAL A 152 -14.80 10.70 15.85
CA VAL A 152 -14.02 11.92 15.63
C VAL A 152 -14.02 12.77 16.89
N VAL A 153 -12.83 13.13 17.37
CA VAL A 153 -12.66 13.99 18.55
C VAL A 153 -12.24 15.41 18.19
N ALA A 154 -11.53 15.59 17.05
CA ALA A 154 -11.16 16.89 16.51
C ALA A 154 -11.24 16.87 14.97
N ASP A 155 -11.69 17.97 14.39
CA ASP A 155 -11.80 18.11 12.93
C ASP A 155 -11.05 19.37 12.48
N PHE A 156 -9.91 19.16 11.81
CA PHE A 156 -9.04 20.20 11.26
C PHE A 156 -9.10 20.25 9.73
N ARG A 157 -10.05 19.56 9.12
CA ARG A 157 -10.21 19.61 7.66
C ARG A 157 -10.44 21.05 7.20
N PRO A 158 -9.79 21.49 6.11
CA PRO A 158 -9.95 22.84 5.60
C PRO A 158 -11.41 23.18 5.33
N ASN A 159 -11.89 24.29 5.91
CA ASN A 159 -13.28 24.75 5.81
C ASN A 159 -13.39 26.25 5.56
N GLU A 160 -12.27 26.97 5.35
CA GLU A 160 -12.18 28.40 5.08
C GLU A 160 -12.77 29.30 6.19
N VAL A 161 -13.04 28.75 7.38
CA VAL A 161 -13.58 29.47 8.53
C VAL A 161 -12.57 29.53 9.67
N ASP A 162 -12.12 28.36 10.12
CA ASP A 162 -11.17 28.20 11.23
C ASP A 162 -10.12 27.12 10.99
N CYS A 163 -10.20 26.43 9.86
CA CYS A 163 -9.21 25.46 9.39
C CYS A 163 -8.86 25.72 7.93
N PHE A 164 -7.57 25.81 7.63
CA PHE A 164 -7.06 26.26 6.35
C PHE A 164 -5.94 25.35 5.84
N LEU A 165 -5.96 25.06 4.53
CA LEU A 165 -4.76 24.62 3.81
C LEU A 165 -4.11 25.86 3.19
N TYR A 166 -2.87 26.12 3.51
CA TYR A 166 -2.14 27.26 3.01
C TYR A 166 -0.75 26.87 2.49
N ASP A 167 -0.18 27.71 1.67
CA ASP A 167 1.21 27.59 1.26
C ASP A 167 2.04 28.77 1.78
N TRP A 168 3.31 28.51 2.01
CA TRP A 168 4.28 29.56 2.26
C TRP A 168 4.92 29.99 0.93
N ALA A 169 4.86 31.25 0.62
CA ALA A 169 5.48 31.87 -0.55
C ALA A 169 4.89 31.48 -1.92
N GLY A 170 3.65 31.02 -2.01
CA GLY A 170 3.05 30.62 -3.27
C GLY A 170 3.74 29.41 -3.89
N GLY A 171 4.11 28.46 -3.05
CA GLY A 171 4.92 27.29 -3.42
C GLY A 171 4.20 26.26 -4.25
N PHE A 172 2.87 26.19 -4.21
CA PHE A 172 2.11 25.23 -4.98
C PHE A 172 0.81 25.81 -5.55
N THR A 173 0.27 25.13 -6.54
CA THR A 173 -1.09 25.33 -7.02
C THR A 173 -1.90 24.15 -6.54
N GLY A 174 -2.86 24.40 -5.67
CA GLY A 174 -3.75 23.38 -5.11
C GLY A 174 -4.91 23.05 -6.04
N GLY A 175 -5.57 21.93 -5.74
CA GLY A 175 -6.80 21.51 -6.42
C GLY A 175 -7.16 20.08 -6.07
N THR A 176 -8.34 19.65 -6.53
CA THR A 176 -8.73 18.23 -6.55
C THR A 176 -8.27 17.58 -7.85
N CYS A 177 -7.88 16.32 -7.79
CA CYS A 177 -7.48 15.56 -8.97
C CYS A 177 -8.67 14.81 -9.59
N ALA A 178 -8.50 14.38 -10.83
CA ALA A 178 -9.41 13.45 -11.48
C ALA A 178 -9.12 12.02 -10.99
N GLY A 179 -10.19 11.23 -10.82
CA GLY A 179 -10.10 9.83 -10.44
C GLY A 179 -10.46 9.57 -8.98
N PRO A 180 -10.49 8.31 -8.54
CA PRO A 180 -10.82 7.95 -7.18
C PRO A 180 -9.75 8.42 -6.20
N ASN A 181 -10.18 8.81 -5.01
CA ASN A 181 -9.31 9.06 -3.86
C ASN A 181 -8.81 7.74 -3.26
N PHE A 182 -8.13 7.80 -2.11
CA PHE A 182 -7.57 6.62 -1.45
C PHE A 182 -8.64 5.57 -1.09
N TYR A 183 -9.81 5.98 -0.63
CA TYR A 183 -10.93 5.08 -0.28
C TYR A 183 -11.90 4.80 -1.45
N GLY A 184 -11.55 5.19 -2.69
CA GLY A 184 -12.36 4.92 -3.87
C GLY A 184 -13.48 5.94 -4.13
N VAL A 185 -13.57 7.01 -3.34
CA VAL A 185 -14.52 8.13 -3.52
C VAL A 185 -13.87 9.23 -4.37
N VAL A 186 -14.64 10.00 -5.15
CA VAL A 186 -14.09 10.98 -6.12
C VAL A 186 -14.21 12.42 -5.60
N THR A 187 -14.06 12.66 -4.31
CA THR A 187 -14.20 14.01 -3.73
C THR A 187 -13.18 14.29 -2.62
N ASP A 188 -12.92 15.59 -2.40
CA ASP A 188 -12.28 16.12 -1.20
C ASP A 188 -10.84 15.61 -0.90
N TRP A 189 -10.00 15.42 -1.94
CA TRP A 189 -8.59 15.13 -1.77
C TRP A 189 -7.69 16.16 -2.44
N VAL A 190 -6.46 16.29 -1.97
CA VAL A 190 -5.60 17.43 -2.29
C VAL A 190 -4.54 17.05 -3.33
N ASN A 191 -4.50 17.82 -4.42
CA ASN A 191 -3.37 17.83 -5.35
C ASN A 191 -2.51 19.06 -5.09
N MET A 192 -1.22 18.86 -4.85
CA MET A 192 -0.22 19.90 -4.73
C MET A 192 0.70 19.88 -5.93
N SER A 193 0.46 20.74 -6.91
CA SER A 193 1.37 20.97 -8.04
C SER A 193 2.42 21.99 -7.63
N ILE A 194 3.63 21.53 -7.30
CA ILE A 194 4.73 22.37 -6.82
C ILE A 194 5.21 23.28 -7.95
N ASN A 195 5.30 24.58 -7.69
CA ASN A 195 5.74 25.58 -8.65
C ASN A 195 7.25 25.47 -8.90
N THR A 196 7.70 25.68 -10.14
CA THR A 196 9.11 25.62 -10.51
C THR A 196 9.84 26.92 -10.16
N GLY A 197 11.14 26.82 -9.91
CA GLY A 197 12.02 28.00 -9.70
C GLY A 197 11.97 28.57 -8.27
N LEU A 198 11.39 27.87 -7.34
CA LEU A 198 11.38 28.23 -5.91
C LEU A 198 12.71 27.88 -5.24
N GLY A 199 13.10 28.70 -4.26
CA GLY A 199 14.23 28.39 -3.38
C GLY A 199 13.85 27.55 -2.17
N TRP A 200 12.56 27.47 -1.87
CA TRP A 200 12.00 26.73 -0.75
C TRP A 200 10.53 26.40 -0.98
N PHE A 201 10.04 25.35 -0.37
CA PHE A 201 8.62 24.92 -0.41
C PHE A 201 8.11 24.56 0.99
N GLY A 202 6.88 24.96 1.28
CA GLY A 202 6.13 24.53 2.45
C GLY A 202 4.64 24.77 2.27
N ALA A 203 3.86 23.78 2.61
CA ALA A 203 2.40 23.83 2.68
C ALA A 203 1.93 23.24 4.00
N GLY A 204 0.86 23.77 4.59
CA GLY A 204 0.44 23.33 5.91
C GLY A 204 -1.05 23.43 6.14
N PHE A 205 -1.51 22.64 7.10
CA PHE A 205 -2.85 22.65 7.65
C PHE A 205 -2.81 23.45 8.96
N PHE A 206 -3.48 24.59 8.97
CA PHE A 206 -3.49 25.51 10.10
C PHE A 206 -4.92 25.61 10.67
N SER A 207 -5.05 25.64 11.98
CA SER A 207 -6.35 25.85 12.64
C SER A 207 -6.30 26.98 13.66
N THR A 208 -7.37 27.77 13.70
CA THR A 208 -7.67 28.72 14.78
C THR A 208 -8.74 28.19 15.74
N ASN A 209 -9.22 26.96 15.52
CA ASN A 209 -10.21 26.31 16.38
C ASN A 209 -9.54 25.80 17.66
N LEU A 210 -9.48 26.65 18.68
CA LEU A 210 -8.81 26.33 19.95
C LEU A 210 -9.45 25.15 20.68
N ASP A 211 -10.76 24.91 20.50
CA ASP A 211 -11.44 23.78 21.15
C ASP A 211 -11.01 22.43 20.52
N ASN A 212 -10.81 22.39 19.21
CA ASN A 212 -10.23 21.21 18.53
C ASN A 212 -8.74 21.06 18.86
N ILE A 213 -7.98 22.16 18.85
CA ILE A 213 -6.53 22.13 19.15
C ILE A 213 -6.27 21.55 20.55
N LYS A 214 -7.04 21.91 21.57
CA LYS A 214 -6.90 21.38 22.93
C LYS A 214 -7.10 19.87 23.01
N LYS A 215 -7.85 19.25 22.08
CA LYS A 215 -8.05 17.81 22.05
C LYS A 215 -6.79 17.02 21.69
N LEU A 216 -5.80 17.65 21.05
CA LEU A 216 -4.50 17.03 20.81
C LEU A 216 -3.78 16.65 22.11
N ALA A 217 -4.09 17.31 23.24
CA ALA A 217 -3.51 16.98 24.55
C ALA A 217 -3.86 15.56 25.02
N ASP A 218 -4.97 14.99 24.56
CA ASP A 218 -5.35 13.61 24.89
C ASP A 218 -4.35 12.58 24.37
N ILE A 219 -3.59 12.93 23.32
CA ILE A 219 -2.54 12.09 22.72
C ILE A 219 -1.34 11.95 23.66
N SER A 220 -1.03 13.00 24.45
CA SER A 220 0.15 13.03 25.35
C SER A 220 0.14 11.95 26.43
N ALA A 221 -1.03 11.44 26.80
CA ALA A 221 -1.15 10.40 27.82
C ALA A 221 -0.64 9.02 27.36
N GLU A 222 -0.68 8.74 26.06
CA GLU A 222 -0.38 7.44 25.47
C GLU A 222 0.03 7.57 23.99
N PRO A 223 1.06 8.37 23.65
CA PRO A 223 1.43 8.67 22.27
C PRO A 223 1.81 7.42 21.46
N GLU A 224 2.24 6.34 22.12
CA GLU A 224 2.56 5.05 21.53
C GLU A 224 1.34 4.33 20.94
N ASN A 225 0.13 4.70 21.33
CA ASN A 225 -1.11 4.12 20.83
C ASN A 225 -1.74 4.92 19.67
N TYR A 226 -1.15 6.08 19.34
CA TYR A 226 -1.63 6.93 18.26
C TYR A 226 -0.73 6.87 17.04
N TYR A 227 -1.32 7.02 15.87
CA TYR A 227 -0.65 6.98 14.57
C TYR A 227 -1.09 8.16 13.71
N LEU A 228 -0.14 8.77 12.99
CA LEU A 228 -0.43 9.63 11.86
C LEU A 228 -0.61 8.73 10.64
N HIS A 229 -1.80 8.73 10.10
CA HIS A 229 -2.16 8.09 8.83
C HIS A 229 -2.13 9.12 7.71
N MET A 230 -1.56 8.75 6.57
CA MET A 230 -1.53 9.55 5.36
C MET A 230 -1.62 8.62 4.16
N ALA A 231 -2.43 8.97 3.16
CA ALA A 231 -2.41 8.34 1.86
C ALA A 231 -1.73 9.26 0.84
N TRP A 232 -0.73 8.74 0.14
CA TRP A 232 0.10 9.50 -0.80
C TRP A 232 0.13 8.84 -2.16
N LYS A 233 0.13 9.68 -3.21
CA LYS A 233 0.19 9.25 -4.61
C LYS A 233 1.09 10.19 -5.40
N GLY A 234 1.97 9.63 -6.23
CA GLY A 234 2.89 10.42 -7.05
C GLY A 234 3.67 9.57 -8.03
N THR A 235 4.24 10.22 -9.04
CA THR A 235 5.09 9.59 -10.06
C THR A 235 6.51 10.12 -10.07
N ASN A 236 6.86 10.95 -9.10
CA ASN A 236 8.17 11.62 -9.00
C ASN A 236 9.00 11.01 -7.85
N THR A 237 10.30 11.30 -7.81
CA THR A 237 11.25 10.82 -6.81
C THR A 237 11.59 11.86 -5.74
N GLY A 238 10.78 12.92 -5.59
CA GLY A 238 11.01 13.96 -4.59
C GLY A 238 10.89 13.45 -3.16
N ASN A 239 11.69 14.01 -2.26
CA ASN A 239 11.61 13.79 -0.84
C ASN A 239 10.79 14.89 -0.18
N TYR A 240 10.11 14.56 0.91
CA TYR A 240 9.24 15.47 1.63
C TYR A 240 9.52 15.36 3.13
N ALA A 241 9.54 16.49 3.83
CA ALA A 241 9.53 16.51 5.27
C ALA A 241 8.08 16.73 5.75
N VAL A 242 7.54 15.77 6.51
CA VAL A 242 6.25 15.90 7.19
C VAL A 242 6.51 16.35 8.62
N LYS A 243 5.89 17.44 9.04
CA LYS A 243 6.08 18.05 10.35
C LYS A 243 4.77 18.12 11.12
N LEU A 244 4.81 17.77 12.41
CA LEU A 244 3.75 18.06 13.38
C LEU A 244 4.22 19.17 14.32
N TYR A 245 3.31 19.99 14.82
CA TYR A 245 3.60 21.16 15.64
C TYR A 245 2.80 21.13 16.95
N ASP A 246 3.42 21.58 18.03
CA ASP A 246 2.80 21.68 19.35
C ASP A 246 2.64 23.12 19.87
N GLY A 247 3.05 24.10 19.07
CA GLY A 247 3.00 25.51 19.43
C GLY A 247 4.28 26.05 20.08
N VAL A 248 5.27 25.21 20.32
CA VAL A 248 6.58 25.60 20.92
C VAL A 248 7.72 25.33 19.95
N ILE A 249 7.76 24.15 19.35
CA ILE A 249 8.82 23.75 18.44
C ILE A 249 8.49 24.11 17.00
N ASP A 250 9.52 24.31 16.18
CA ASP A 250 9.39 24.57 14.73
C ASP A 250 9.17 23.26 13.95
N GLY A 251 8.26 22.44 14.46
CA GLY A 251 7.88 21.16 13.90
C GLY A 251 8.89 20.02 14.15
N CYS A 252 8.39 18.81 14.28
CA CYS A 252 9.18 17.58 14.36
C CYS A 252 9.09 16.85 13.02
N PRO A 253 10.14 16.82 12.18
CA PRO A 253 10.05 16.20 10.86
C PRO A 253 10.26 14.68 10.88
N ILE A 254 9.50 13.99 10.02
CA ILE A 254 9.87 12.73 9.42
C ILE A 254 10.14 12.94 7.93
N ILE A 255 10.91 12.06 7.31
CA ILE A 255 11.18 12.13 5.88
C ILE A 255 10.37 11.04 5.17
N VAL A 256 9.61 11.45 4.16
CA VAL A 256 8.92 10.57 3.22
C VAL A 256 9.70 10.61 1.91
N ASP A 257 10.31 9.50 1.55
CA ASP A 257 11.16 9.34 0.37
C ASP A 257 10.72 8.14 -0.49
N VAL A 258 11.60 7.59 -1.31
CA VAL A 258 11.30 6.45 -2.19
C VAL A 258 11.60 5.10 -1.52
N GLU A 259 12.63 5.03 -0.65
CA GLU A 259 13.18 3.77 -0.15
C GLU A 259 13.31 3.70 1.39
N GLY A 260 13.04 4.81 2.09
CA GLY A 260 13.17 4.89 3.55
C GLY A 260 12.03 4.20 4.29
N GLU A 261 12.08 4.27 5.61
CA GLU A 261 11.09 3.66 6.52
C GLU A 261 9.65 4.14 6.23
N TYR A 262 9.50 5.41 5.78
CA TYR A 262 8.21 6.00 5.40
C TYR A 262 8.16 6.28 3.90
N GLY A 263 8.91 5.50 3.12
CA GLY A 263 8.92 5.59 1.66
C GLY A 263 7.69 4.96 1.02
N PHE A 264 7.42 5.36 -0.23
CA PHE A 264 6.40 4.72 -1.03
C PHE A 264 6.80 4.64 -2.51
N THR A 265 6.26 3.66 -3.23
CA THR A 265 6.51 3.48 -4.65
C THR A 265 5.88 4.61 -5.45
N ARG A 266 6.62 5.13 -6.46
CA ARG A 266 6.23 6.31 -7.26
C ARG A 266 5.65 5.89 -8.62
N ASP A 267 4.69 4.97 -8.63
CA ASP A 267 4.05 4.42 -9.83
C ASP A 267 2.73 5.10 -10.22
N GLY A 268 2.27 6.05 -9.39
CA GLY A 268 1.03 6.78 -9.61
C GLY A 268 -0.18 6.14 -8.93
N GLU A 269 0.02 5.12 -8.10
CA GLU A 269 -1.01 4.53 -7.26
C GLU A 269 -1.00 5.14 -5.85
N TRP A 270 -2.07 4.91 -5.09
CA TRP A 270 -2.17 5.33 -3.71
C TRP A 270 -1.41 4.40 -2.78
N TYR A 271 -0.67 4.98 -1.83
CA TYR A 271 0.07 4.27 -0.79
C TYR A 271 -0.27 4.83 0.58
N GLU A 272 -0.58 3.94 1.52
CA GLU A 272 -0.77 4.25 2.92
C GLU A 272 0.60 4.41 3.61
N ILE A 273 0.74 5.45 4.42
CA ILE A 273 1.89 5.68 5.27
C ILE A 273 1.38 5.86 6.70
N GLU A 274 1.76 4.95 7.59
CA GLU A 274 1.45 5.03 9.01
C GLU A 274 2.70 5.32 9.83
N VAL A 275 2.65 6.37 10.62
CA VAL A 275 3.76 6.79 11.48
C VAL A 275 3.28 6.80 12.94
N PRO A 276 3.86 5.97 13.83
CA PRO A 276 3.56 6.08 15.25
C PRO A 276 3.82 7.50 15.77
N ILE A 277 2.89 8.09 16.49
CA ILE A 277 3.06 9.45 17.04
C ILE A 277 4.26 9.51 18.00
N GLN A 278 4.58 8.40 18.65
CA GLN A 278 5.79 8.28 19.47
C GLN A 278 7.07 8.72 18.75
N VAL A 279 7.19 8.46 17.45
CA VAL A 279 8.35 8.89 16.63
C VAL A 279 8.54 10.42 16.65
N PHE A 280 7.44 11.16 16.65
CA PHE A 280 7.48 12.62 16.76
C PHE A 280 7.77 13.07 18.20
N TYR A 281 7.25 12.37 19.21
CA TYR A 281 7.53 12.62 20.62
C TYR A 281 9.02 12.38 20.94
N ASP A 282 9.63 11.34 20.39
CA ASP A 282 11.07 11.07 20.54
C ASP A 282 11.95 12.17 19.93
N LYS A 283 11.37 12.98 19.02
CA LYS A 283 12.00 14.16 18.40
C LYS A 283 11.64 15.48 19.10
N GLY A 284 10.86 15.43 20.18
CA GLY A 284 10.53 16.59 21.02
C GLY A 284 9.12 17.15 20.86
N LEU A 285 8.24 16.57 20.02
CA LEU A 285 6.82 16.92 20.01
C LEU A 285 6.22 16.68 21.39
N ASN A 286 5.41 17.64 21.87
CA ASN A 286 4.68 17.47 23.13
C ASN A 286 3.37 18.26 23.10
N TYR A 287 2.25 17.60 22.96
CA TYR A 287 0.93 18.22 23.02
C TYR A 287 0.54 18.53 24.48
N ASP A 288 1.27 19.44 25.10
CA ASP A 288 1.04 19.88 26.48
C ASP A 288 -0.26 20.71 26.58
N ALA A 289 -1.15 20.31 27.50
CA ALA A 289 -2.46 20.92 27.67
C ALA A 289 -2.39 22.42 28.05
N ASP A 290 -1.41 22.83 28.87
CA ASP A 290 -1.23 24.23 29.30
C ASP A 290 -0.73 25.06 28.10
N ILE A 291 0.20 24.52 27.29
CA ILE A 291 0.71 25.17 26.07
C ILE A 291 -0.42 25.34 25.07
N LEU A 292 -1.14 24.27 24.73
CA LEU A 292 -2.23 24.31 23.76
C LEU A 292 -3.40 25.22 24.19
N SER A 293 -3.57 25.42 25.51
CA SER A 293 -4.57 26.33 26.06
C SER A 293 -4.13 27.80 26.09
N SER A 294 -2.82 28.08 25.95
CA SER A 294 -2.22 29.40 26.06
C SER A 294 -1.56 29.90 24.76
N LEU A 295 -1.93 29.33 23.60
CA LEU A 295 -1.41 29.75 22.31
C LEU A 295 -1.56 31.27 22.13
N SER A 296 -0.47 31.91 21.72
CA SER A 296 -0.41 33.33 21.44
C SER A 296 -0.64 33.61 19.93
N PRO A 297 -1.12 34.81 19.59
CA PRO A 297 -1.18 35.19 18.19
C PRO A 297 0.18 35.09 17.51
N ASP A 298 0.18 34.62 16.24
CA ASP A 298 1.34 34.66 15.36
C ASP A 298 1.71 36.10 14.96
N THR A 299 2.74 36.25 14.12
CA THR A 299 3.17 37.58 13.61
C THR A 299 2.12 38.30 12.77
N SER A 300 1.11 37.58 12.28
CA SER A 300 -0.04 38.12 11.52
C SER A 300 -1.25 38.43 12.40
N GLY A 301 -1.16 38.13 13.70
CA GLY A 301 -2.23 38.37 14.66
C GLY A 301 -3.24 37.23 14.77
N ASN A 302 -2.99 36.08 14.16
CA ASN A 302 -3.86 34.90 14.26
C ASN A 302 -3.42 34.02 15.44
N THR A 303 -4.37 33.69 16.30
CA THR A 303 -4.14 32.69 17.34
C THR A 303 -4.56 31.33 16.82
N GLY A 304 -3.61 30.41 16.72
CA GLY A 304 -3.87 29.07 16.18
C GLY A 304 -2.61 28.20 16.21
N LEU A 305 -2.72 27.06 15.56
CA LEU A 305 -1.68 26.05 15.49
C LEU A 305 -1.55 25.53 14.05
N ASN A 306 -0.33 25.40 13.55
CA ASN A 306 -0.04 24.49 12.47
C ASN A 306 -0.26 23.07 13.00
N ILE A 307 -1.22 22.34 12.46
CA ILE A 307 -1.46 20.96 12.85
C ILE A 307 -0.41 20.07 12.21
N MET A 308 -0.22 20.23 10.89
CA MET A 308 0.72 19.47 10.09
C MET A 308 1.24 20.35 8.93
N ALA A 309 2.48 20.13 8.52
CA ALA A 309 3.00 20.71 7.29
C ALA A 309 3.78 19.67 6.48
N ILE A 310 3.81 19.90 5.17
CA ILE A 310 4.65 19.21 4.21
C ILE A 310 5.64 20.25 3.69
N THR A 311 6.92 20.03 3.89
CA THR A 311 7.96 21.00 3.56
C THR A 311 9.10 20.37 2.77
N GLN A 312 9.95 21.22 2.24
CA GLN A 312 11.26 20.80 1.76
C GLN A 312 12.07 20.18 2.91
N PRO A 313 12.73 19.02 2.68
CA PRO A 313 13.71 18.49 3.61
C PRO A 313 14.92 19.40 3.83
N ASP A 314 15.61 19.24 4.96
CA ASP A 314 16.81 20.02 5.30
C ASP A 314 18.02 19.71 4.38
N ASP A 315 17.97 18.63 3.60
CA ASP A 315 18.99 18.25 2.61
C ASP A 315 18.99 19.17 1.36
N GLY A 316 18.03 20.08 1.28
CA GLY A 316 17.87 21.01 0.17
C GLY A 316 17.18 20.41 -1.06
N THR A 317 16.74 19.16 -1.01
CA THR A 317 15.97 18.54 -2.10
C THR A 317 14.64 19.25 -2.25
N MET A 318 14.32 19.74 -3.47
CA MET A 318 13.00 20.34 -3.72
C MET A 318 11.94 19.28 -3.88
N PRO A 319 10.85 19.35 -3.12
CA PRO A 319 9.67 18.52 -3.33
C PRO A 319 9.12 18.69 -4.75
N GLN A 320 8.44 17.67 -5.21
CA GLN A 320 7.75 17.66 -6.49
C GLN A 320 6.25 17.48 -6.26
N SER A 321 5.45 17.60 -7.33
CA SER A 321 3.99 17.48 -7.23
C SER A 321 3.57 16.18 -6.56
N LEU A 322 2.60 16.28 -5.67
CA LEU A 322 2.14 15.23 -4.77
C LEU A 322 0.61 15.28 -4.67
N GLN A 323 0.01 14.14 -4.54
CA GLN A 323 -1.39 13.97 -4.20
C GLN A 323 -1.48 13.34 -2.82
N ILE A 324 -2.32 13.92 -1.96
CA ILE A 324 -2.52 13.46 -0.58
C ILE A 324 -3.99 13.32 -0.26
N ASP A 325 -4.31 12.32 0.55
CA ASP A 325 -5.67 12.04 1.04
C ASP A 325 -5.61 11.33 2.39
N ALA A 326 -6.75 11.16 3.03
CA ALA A 326 -6.92 10.36 4.23
C ALA A 326 -5.86 10.68 5.31
N VAL A 327 -5.67 11.98 5.60
CA VAL A 327 -4.70 12.44 6.60
C VAL A 327 -5.41 12.65 7.92
N PHE A 328 -5.01 11.88 8.93
CA PHE A 328 -5.57 12.01 10.29
C PHE A 328 -4.64 11.37 11.33
N ILE A 329 -4.76 11.84 12.58
CA ILE A 329 -4.17 11.14 13.73
C ILE A 329 -5.28 10.33 14.39
N TYR A 330 -5.01 9.09 14.76
CA TYR A 330 -6.00 8.22 15.36
C TYR A 330 -5.37 7.24 16.35
N LYS A 331 -6.19 6.74 17.27
CA LYS A 331 -5.82 5.68 18.20
C LYS A 331 -6.12 4.33 17.57
N LYS A 332 -5.09 3.51 17.41
CA LYS A 332 -5.15 2.18 16.81
C LYS A 332 -5.71 1.13 17.75
#